data_c6df4497e7235a67f04a084101ea8df1
#
_entry.id   c6df4497e7235a67f04a084101ea8df1
#
_cell.length_a   1.000
_cell.length_b   1.000
_cell.length_c   1.000
_cell.angle_alpha   90.00
_cell.angle_beta   90.00
_cell.angle_gamma   90.00
#
_symmetry.space_group_name_H-M   'P 1'
#
loop_
_entity.id
_entity.type
_entity.pdbx_description
1 polymer ?
#
loop_
_entity_poly.entity_id
_entity_poly.type
_entity_poly.pdbx_seq_one_letter_code
_entity_poly.pdbx_strand_id
1 'polypeptide(L)'
;MVIRSQVGGDQLNLLARGWLLAARGQFIPYGNPMSTGGKAPGGITTVLVGLPLMLWRDHRAPAVLVLLFHIAAYWLLDGALKRHLAPRERVLLALLYWLNPWQLFFATFLWNPNYLFFFGSLHLWSALAQRERARFWPSFLHVAGLVLAFQIHPSCLLLVVASGLLWLRRFFRVHWPGAILGGLAAALPLIPWALEVITHPAIVTAAKKGFLGRGLLYGLPRGVSYWLRYASLSVSWRLDDFNFSEILGGSDRWLGPGLHLLATTVLGLTVLFPLLANLRLWRVRKRLPVAPGRLARLRAWGLAVWRRRLVPGTTGRAWVKGYVRICFVAGLIVFSLSPTTVMMWQGVILFHAAILPVVLWAGPLARTRLAARTIRWSRVYLVAEVVFLIAIAFGTPYYRCAGHKPEDSFNFNLKYDSPMFRELNIQQTCPWPMNVPGGWWPDVLPPG
;
A
#
# COMPACT_ATOMS: atom_id res chain seq x y z
N MET A 1 -6.40 -10.16 14.97
CA MET A 1 -6.72 -9.83 13.56
C MET A 1 -6.22 -10.91 12.60
N VAL A 2 -4.96 -11.36 12.63
CA VAL A 2 -4.48 -12.48 11.78
C VAL A 2 -5.31 -13.77 11.97
N ILE A 3 -5.82 -14.01 13.17
CA ILE A 3 -6.71 -15.15 13.49
C ILE A 3 -8.02 -15.07 12.68
N ARG A 4 -8.44 -13.88 12.27
CA ARG A 4 -9.65 -13.60 11.49
C ARG A 4 -9.31 -13.18 10.05
N SER A 5 -8.24 -13.76 9.49
CA SER A 5 -7.82 -13.44 8.12
C SER A 5 -8.89 -13.88 7.12
N GLN A 6 -9.30 -12.94 6.29
CA GLN A 6 -10.24 -13.20 5.20
C GLN A 6 -9.59 -14.07 4.12
N VAL A 7 -10.37 -15.01 3.58
CA VAL A 7 -9.98 -15.83 2.43
C VAL A 7 -11.00 -15.57 1.31
N GLY A 8 -10.66 -14.71 0.38
CA GLY A 8 -11.48 -14.38 -0.81
C GLY A 8 -10.79 -14.80 -2.10
N GLY A 9 -11.28 -14.36 -3.26
CA GLY A 9 -10.81 -14.81 -4.57
C GLY A 9 -9.30 -14.70 -4.79
N ASP A 10 -8.72 -13.51 -4.59
CA ASP A 10 -7.27 -13.31 -4.73
C ASP A 10 -6.46 -14.10 -3.71
N GLN A 11 -6.95 -14.21 -2.47
CA GLN A 11 -6.32 -14.97 -1.40
C GLN A 11 -6.32 -16.46 -1.71
N LEU A 12 -7.44 -17.00 -2.20
CA LEU A 12 -7.54 -18.40 -2.61
C LEU A 12 -6.58 -18.72 -3.75
N ASN A 13 -6.47 -17.85 -4.75
CA ASN A 13 -5.49 -18.01 -5.82
C ASN A 13 -4.04 -18.04 -5.31
N LEU A 14 -3.72 -17.21 -4.33
CA LEU A 14 -2.39 -17.21 -3.69
C LEU A 14 -2.16 -18.47 -2.86
N LEU A 15 -3.15 -18.86 -2.05
CA LEU A 15 -3.09 -20.07 -1.23
C LEU A 15 -2.97 -21.31 -2.09
N ALA A 16 -3.72 -21.43 -3.19
CA ALA A 16 -3.65 -22.55 -4.11
C ALA A 16 -2.24 -22.75 -4.67
N ARG A 17 -1.59 -21.67 -5.12
CA ARG A 17 -0.21 -21.75 -5.64
C ARG A 17 0.80 -22.11 -4.55
N GLY A 18 0.68 -21.48 -3.37
CA GLY A 18 1.54 -21.79 -2.24
C GLY A 18 1.33 -23.22 -1.75
N TRP A 19 0.09 -23.71 -1.74
CA TRP A 19 -0.23 -25.08 -1.37
C TRP A 19 0.33 -26.11 -2.37
N LEU A 20 0.23 -25.83 -3.69
CA LEU A 20 0.84 -26.68 -4.72
C LEU A 20 2.35 -26.80 -4.52
N LEU A 21 3.02 -25.69 -4.18
CA LEU A 21 4.44 -25.73 -3.84
C LEU A 21 4.69 -26.53 -2.55
N ALA A 22 3.93 -26.27 -1.49
CA ALA A 22 4.17 -26.85 -0.18
C ALA A 22 3.79 -28.35 -0.10
N ALA A 23 2.70 -28.76 -0.78
CA ALA A 23 2.17 -30.12 -0.69
C ALA A 23 2.65 -31.04 -1.82
N ARG A 24 2.97 -30.46 -3.00
CA ARG A 24 3.30 -31.23 -4.22
C ARG A 24 4.65 -30.89 -4.82
N GLY A 25 5.40 -29.93 -4.27
CA GLY A 25 6.65 -29.43 -4.86
C GLY A 25 6.46 -28.72 -6.20
N GLN A 26 5.21 -28.41 -6.60
CA GLN A 26 4.89 -27.79 -7.88
C GLN A 26 5.03 -26.27 -7.78
N PHE A 27 6.04 -25.74 -8.45
CA PHE A 27 6.26 -24.30 -8.53
C PHE A 27 5.44 -23.68 -9.67
N ILE A 28 4.63 -22.66 -9.33
CA ILE A 28 3.85 -21.89 -10.31
C ILE A 28 4.60 -20.58 -10.58
N PRO A 29 5.06 -20.34 -11.83
CA PRO A 29 5.99 -19.24 -12.14
C PRO A 29 5.34 -17.88 -12.34
N TYR A 30 4.07 -17.70 -12.06
CA TYR A 30 3.34 -16.44 -12.23
C TYR A 30 2.45 -16.11 -11.03
N GLY A 31 2.14 -14.82 -10.87
CA GLY A 31 1.29 -14.29 -9.82
C GLY A 31 -0.21 -14.25 -10.18
N ASN A 32 -1.00 -13.52 -9.41
CA ASN A 32 -2.45 -13.33 -9.59
C ASN A 32 -2.78 -12.69 -10.95
N PRO A 33 -3.99 -12.91 -11.48
CA PRO A 33 -4.51 -12.13 -12.59
C PRO A 33 -4.43 -10.63 -12.29
N MET A 34 -4.04 -9.85 -13.28
CA MET A 34 -3.97 -8.40 -13.17
C MET A 34 -5.24 -7.77 -13.74
N SER A 35 -5.68 -6.66 -13.16
CA SER A 35 -6.83 -5.89 -13.68
C SER A 35 -6.58 -5.31 -15.08
N THR A 36 -5.35 -5.29 -15.55
CA THR A 36 -4.94 -4.91 -16.90
C THR A 36 -4.95 -6.07 -17.89
N GLY A 37 -5.29 -7.27 -17.44
CA GLY A 37 -5.17 -8.53 -18.19
C GLY A 37 -3.84 -9.22 -17.98
N GLY A 38 -3.80 -10.52 -18.28
CA GLY A 38 -2.65 -11.38 -18.00
C GLY A 38 -2.43 -11.65 -16.51
N LYS A 39 -1.33 -12.34 -16.21
CA LYS A 39 -0.93 -12.70 -14.84
C LYS A 39 0.30 -11.90 -14.43
N ALA A 40 0.43 -11.59 -13.14
CA ALA A 40 1.59 -10.90 -12.62
C ALA A 40 2.88 -11.69 -12.91
N PRO A 41 3.97 -11.04 -13.35
CA PRO A 41 5.20 -11.72 -13.72
C PRO A 41 5.91 -12.32 -12.50
N GLY A 42 6.50 -13.50 -12.69
CA GLY A 42 7.34 -14.15 -11.70
C GLY A 42 6.59 -14.91 -10.60
N GLY A 43 7.27 -15.92 -10.07
CA GLY A 43 6.75 -16.84 -9.05
C GLY A 43 7.04 -16.46 -7.61
N ILE A 44 7.51 -15.23 -7.33
CA ILE A 44 7.87 -14.82 -5.96
C ILE A 44 6.71 -14.94 -4.98
N THR A 45 5.47 -14.67 -5.42
CA THR A 45 4.28 -14.83 -4.59
C THR A 45 4.00 -16.30 -4.25
N THR A 46 4.31 -17.24 -5.15
CA THR A 46 4.24 -18.68 -4.88
C THR A 46 5.20 -19.07 -3.75
N VAL A 47 6.42 -18.51 -3.75
CA VAL A 47 7.43 -18.74 -2.71
C VAL A 47 7.00 -18.11 -1.37
N LEU A 48 6.57 -16.84 -1.39
CA LEU A 48 6.15 -16.11 -0.19
C LEU A 48 4.94 -16.75 0.51
N VAL A 49 4.11 -17.49 -0.23
CA VAL A 49 2.98 -18.22 0.34
C VAL A 49 3.36 -19.67 0.66
N GLY A 50 4.11 -20.33 -0.23
CA GLY A 50 4.46 -21.73 -0.09
C GLY A 50 5.42 -22.02 1.08
N LEU A 51 6.46 -21.20 1.28
CA LEU A 51 7.39 -21.42 2.39
C LEU A 51 6.72 -21.40 3.78
N PRO A 52 5.87 -20.42 4.14
CA PRO A 52 5.11 -20.49 5.38
C PRO A 52 4.23 -21.74 5.50
N LEU A 53 3.60 -22.17 4.39
CA LEU A 53 2.74 -23.36 4.38
C LEU A 53 3.53 -24.67 4.53
N MET A 54 4.81 -24.71 4.18
CA MET A 54 5.69 -25.85 4.48
C MET A 54 5.94 -25.99 5.98
N LEU A 55 5.99 -24.86 6.72
CA LEU A 55 6.23 -24.84 8.17
C LEU A 55 4.95 -25.03 8.97
N TRP A 56 3.86 -24.46 8.51
CA TRP A 56 2.56 -24.52 9.16
C TRP A 56 1.45 -24.58 8.10
N ARG A 57 0.80 -25.73 7.96
CA ARG A 57 -0.27 -25.97 6.99
C ARG A 57 -1.59 -25.38 7.45
N ASP A 58 -1.65 -24.06 7.46
CA ASP A 58 -2.82 -23.27 7.78
C ASP A 58 -2.83 -21.98 6.95
N HIS A 59 -4.00 -21.57 6.46
CA HIS A 59 -4.14 -20.34 5.66
C HIS A 59 -3.64 -19.08 6.36
N ARG A 60 -3.51 -19.12 7.70
CA ARG A 60 -2.97 -18.01 8.50
C ARG A 60 -1.44 -17.89 8.44
N ALA A 61 -0.74 -18.94 8.08
CA ALA A 61 0.72 -18.95 8.04
C ALA A 61 1.29 -17.85 7.11
N PRO A 62 0.86 -17.70 5.84
CA PRO A 62 1.31 -16.61 5.01
C PRO A 62 0.81 -15.23 5.49
N ALA A 63 -0.31 -15.14 6.19
CA ALA A 63 -0.75 -13.88 6.80
C ALA A 63 0.16 -13.44 7.97
N VAL A 64 0.71 -14.39 8.73
CA VAL A 64 1.76 -14.11 9.72
C VAL A 64 3.01 -13.59 9.05
N LEU A 65 3.43 -14.16 7.91
CA LEU A 65 4.55 -13.63 7.14
C LEU A 65 4.30 -12.18 6.67
N VAL A 66 3.09 -11.87 6.20
CA VAL A 66 2.70 -10.49 5.87
C VAL A 66 2.89 -9.57 7.07
N LEU A 67 2.42 -9.95 8.26
CA LEU A 67 2.62 -9.17 9.48
C LEU A 67 4.12 -8.94 9.79
N LEU A 68 4.95 -9.96 9.62
CA LEU A 68 6.41 -9.83 9.80
C LEU A 68 7.02 -8.85 8.80
N PHE A 69 6.56 -8.81 7.56
CA PHE A 69 6.96 -7.80 6.58
C PHE A 69 6.57 -6.38 7.01
N HIS A 70 5.40 -6.20 7.63
CA HIS A 70 4.99 -4.89 8.17
C HIS A 70 5.85 -4.47 9.37
N ILE A 71 6.22 -5.41 10.25
CA ILE A 71 7.16 -5.15 11.36
C ILE A 71 8.53 -4.75 10.80
N ALA A 72 9.05 -5.49 9.84
CA ALA A 72 10.33 -5.18 9.19
C ALA A 72 10.28 -3.83 8.45
N ALA A 73 9.16 -3.50 7.80
CA ALA A 73 8.93 -2.22 7.16
C ALA A 73 9.04 -1.05 8.15
N TYR A 74 8.42 -1.18 9.33
CA TYR A 74 8.53 -0.17 10.38
C TYR A 74 9.96 -0.03 10.90
N TRP A 75 10.67 -1.13 11.14
CA TRP A 75 12.05 -1.08 11.60
C TRP A 75 12.99 -0.42 10.58
N LEU A 76 12.81 -0.71 9.29
CA LEU A 76 13.55 -0.02 8.23
C LEU A 76 13.24 1.48 8.23
N LEU A 77 11.96 1.83 8.35
CA LEU A 77 11.50 3.22 8.33
C LEU A 77 12.03 4.00 9.55
N ASP A 78 11.86 3.47 10.77
CA ASP A 78 12.38 4.12 11.98
C ASP A 78 13.91 4.16 11.99
N GLY A 79 14.55 3.06 11.61
CA GLY A 79 16.02 2.97 11.51
C GLY A 79 16.60 4.01 10.55
N ALA A 80 15.96 4.24 9.40
CA ALA A 80 16.33 5.27 8.45
C ALA A 80 16.17 6.69 9.03
N LEU A 81 15.07 6.92 9.74
CA LEU A 81 14.64 8.25 10.15
C LEU A 81 15.09 8.67 11.54
N LYS A 82 15.55 7.74 12.40
CA LYS A 82 15.88 8.01 13.82
C LYS A 82 16.86 9.17 14.05
N ARG A 83 17.80 9.39 13.11
CA ARG A 83 18.77 10.50 13.17
C ARG A 83 18.26 11.82 12.58
N HIS A 84 17.06 11.81 11.99
CA HIS A 84 16.49 12.93 11.24
C HIS A 84 15.18 13.47 11.82
N LEU A 85 14.59 12.73 12.74
CA LEU A 85 13.37 13.06 13.46
C LEU A 85 13.67 13.30 14.95
N ALA A 86 12.98 14.28 15.54
CA ALA A 86 12.98 14.47 16.98
C ALA A 86 12.24 13.30 17.69
N PRO A 87 12.52 13.01 18.98
CA PRO A 87 11.86 11.91 19.70
C PRO A 87 10.33 11.95 19.61
N ARG A 88 9.71 13.12 19.77
CA ARG A 88 8.25 13.31 19.64
C ARG A 88 7.73 12.99 18.23
N GLU A 89 8.52 13.29 17.21
CA GLU A 89 8.17 12.98 15.81
C GLU A 89 8.27 11.48 15.53
N ARG A 90 9.21 10.78 16.17
CA ARG A 90 9.31 9.32 16.10
C ARG A 90 8.13 8.64 16.79
N VAL A 91 7.69 9.13 17.95
CA VAL A 91 6.47 8.65 18.61
C VAL A 91 5.26 8.84 17.67
N LEU A 92 5.13 10.01 17.05
CA LEU A 92 4.04 10.24 16.09
C LEU A 92 4.16 9.34 14.85
N LEU A 93 5.39 9.09 14.37
CA LEU A 93 5.62 8.13 13.28
C LEU A 93 5.13 6.73 13.66
N ALA A 94 5.46 6.27 14.87
CA ALA A 94 5.00 4.98 15.39
C ALA A 94 3.47 4.91 15.49
N LEU A 95 2.82 5.95 16.02
CA LEU A 95 1.36 6.03 16.13
C LEU A 95 0.70 6.04 14.74
N LEU A 96 1.20 6.88 13.81
CA LEU A 96 0.70 6.94 12.43
C LEU A 96 0.97 5.66 11.64
N TYR A 97 1.89 4.85 12.05
CA TYR A 97 2.15 3.56 11.43
C TYR A 97 1.28 2.46 12.04
N TRP A 98 1.36 2.25 13.36
CA TRP A 98 0.77 1.09 14.02
C TRP A 98 -0.73 1.22 14.33
N LEU A 99 -1.24 2.44 14.52
CA LEU A 99 -2.67 2.70 14.73
C LEU A 99 -3.37 3.10 13.42
N ASN A 100 -2.65 3.14 12.32
CA ASN A 100 -3.24 3.50 11.03
C ASN A 100 -4.19 2.40 10.53
N PRO A 101 -5.45 2.73 10.22
CA PRO A 101 -6.41 1.74 9.75
C PRO A 101 -5.98 1.02 8.47
N TRP A 102 -5.30 1.72 7.56
CA TRP A 102 -4.77 1.14 6.33
C TRP A 102 -3.70 0.10 6.63
N GLN A 103 -2.75 0.45 7.48
CA GLN A 103 -1.69 -0.46 7.88
C GLN A 103 -2.25 -1.68 8.60
N LEU A 104 -3.16 -1.47 9.56
CA LEU A 104 -3.81 -2.57 10.30
C LEU A 104 -4.60 -3.48 9.36
N PHE A 105 -5.33 -2.92 8.42
CA PHE A 105 -6.05 -3.70 7.41
C PHE A 105 -5.11 -4.55 6.57
N PHE A 106 -4.11 -3.92 5.95
CA PHE A 106 -3.19 -4.64 5.06
C PHE A 106 -2.24 -5.59 5.78
N ALA A 107 -2.01 -5.45 7.09
CA ALA A 107 -1.14 -6.33 7.87
C ALA A 107 -1.81 -7.62 8.34
N THR A 108 -3.12 -7.80 8.14
CA THR A 108 -3.88 -8.86 8.83
C THR A 108 -4.32 -10.01 7.96
N PHE A 109 -4.15 -9.94 6.65
CA PHE A 109 -4.55 -11.01 5.73
C PHE A 109 -3.59 -11.15 4.55
N LEU A 110 -3.69 -12.26 3.86
CA LEU A 110 -2.87 -12.54 2.68
C LEU A 110 -3.39 -11.79 1.45
N TRP A 111 -2.58 -10.88 0.91
CA TRP A 111 -2.84 -10.26 -0.39
C TRP A 111 -1.55 -9.68 -0.99
N ASN A 112 -1.42 -9.65 -2.32
CA ASN A 112 -0.21 -9.15 -2.97
C ASN A 112 0.19 -7.73 -2.53
N PRO A 113 -0.71 -6.73 -2.50
CA PRO A 113 -0.36 -5.38 -2.11
C PRO A 113 0.16 -5.25 -0.69
N ASN A 114 -0.11 -6.23 0.19
CA ASN A 114 0.26 -6.16 1.61
C ASN A 114 1.78 -6.18 1.82
N TYR A 115 2.53 -6.83 0.94
CA TYR A 115 3.99 -6.83 0.97
C TYR A 115 4.61 -5.48 0.56
N LEU A 116 3.86 -4.61 -0.12
CA LEU A 116 4.39 -3.37 -0.70
C LEU A 116 4.83 -2.33 0.34
N PHE A 117 4.31 -2.38 1.56
CA PHE A 117 4.75 -1.54 2.67
C PHE A 117 6.23 -1.73 2.98
N PHE A 118 6.70 -2.98 2.94
CA PHE A 118 8.11 -3.31 3.13
C PHE A 118 8.97 -2.71 2.04
N PHE A 119 8.60 -2.88 0.78
CA PHE A 119 9.38 -2.37 -0.35
C PHE A 119 9.42 -0.84 -0.39
N GLY A 120 8.35 -0.17 0.00
CA GLY A 120 8.34 1.28 0.17
C GLY A 120 9.33 1.74 1.24
N SER A 121 9.34 1.10 2.41
CA SER A 121 10.27 1.41 3.49
C SER A 121 11.72 1.08 3.14
N LEU A 122 11.95 -0.05 2.45
CA LEU A 122 13.27 -0.45 1.93
C LEU A 122 13.81 0.56 0.92
N HIS A 123 12.94 1.08 0.05
CA HIS A 123 13.28 2.11 -0.92
C HIS A 123 13.76 3.41 -0.23
N LEU A 124 13.05 3.89 0.78
CA LEU A 124 13.49 5.06 1.55
C LEU A 124 14.83 4.79 2.24
N TRP A 125 14.95 3.67 2.95
CA TRP A 125 16.16 3.31 3.68
C TRP A 125 17.37 3.22 2.75
N SER A 126 17.24 2.50 1.65
CA SER A 126 18.32 2.28 0.70
C SER A 126 18.74 3.57 -0.01
N ALA A 127 17.79 4.41 -0.43
CA ALA A 127 18.08 5.70 -1.04
C ALA A 127 18.77 6.66 -0.07
N LEU A 128 18.33 6.72 1.20
CA LEU A 128 18.93 7.55 2.22
C LEU A 128 20.35 7.06 2.60
N ALA A 129 20.56 5.74 2.65
CA ALA A 129 21.87 5.15 2.94
C ALA A 129 22.92 5.44 1.87
N GLN A 130 22.49 5.77 0.64
CA GLN A 130 23.34 6.15 -0.50
C GLN A 130 23.43 7.67 -0.72
N ARG A 131 22.88 8.48 0.18
CA ARG A 131 22.80 9.93 0.02
C ARG A 131 24.16 10.59 -0.23
N GLU A 132 25.15 10.21 0.54
CA GLU A 132 26.47 10.87 0.55
C GLU A 132 27.50 10.14 -0.32
N ARG A 133 27.43 8.82 -0.35
CA ARG A 133 28.35 7.96 -1.10
C ARG A 133 27.66 6.74 -1.68
N ALA A 134 28.14 6.27 -2.82
CA ALA A 134 27.72 5.01 -3.41
C ALA A 134 28.14 3.86 -2.49
N ARG A 135 27.21 2.94 -2.19
CA ARG A 135 27.45 1.77 -1.33
C ARG A 135 26.89 0.53 -1.98
N PHE A 136 27.63 -0.57 -1.92
CA PHE A 136 27.25 -1.82 -2.56
C PHE A 136 25.88 -2.33 -2.08
N TRP A 137 25.75 -2.67 -0.79
CA TRP A 137 24.52 -3.27 -0.25
C TRP A 137 23.26 -2.39 -0.37
N PRO A 138 23.31 -1.08 -0.07
CA PRO A 138 22.15 -0.23 -0.32
C PRO A 138 21.75 -0.15 -1.81
N SER A 139 22.72 -0.15 -2.75
CA SER A 139 22.40 -0.18 -4.19
C SER A 139 21.83 -1.52 -4.62
N PHE A 140 22.41 -2.61 -4.13
CA PHE A 140 21.93 -3.98 -4.35
C PHE A 140 20.48 -4.10 -3.89
N LEU A 141 20.19 -3.77 -2.61
CA LEU A 141 18.86 -3.90 -2.03
C LEU A 141 17.84 -2.92 -2.64
N HIS A 142 18.29 -1.74 -3.09
CA HIS A 142 17.42 -0.78 -3.77
C HIS A 142 16.86 -1.37 -5.07
N VAL A 143 17.75 -1.87 -5.94
CA VAL A 143 17.33 -2.42 -7.24
C VAL A 143 16.66 -3.78 -7.08
N ALA A 144 17.19 -4.65 -6.22
CA ALA A 144 16.54 -5.93 -5.90
C ALA A 144 15.11 -5.72 -5.38
N GLY A 145 14.92 -4.74 -4.49
CA GLY A 145 13.61 -4.38 -3.97
C GLY A 145 12.64 -3.92 -5.05
N LEU A 146 13.09 -3.15 -6.04
CA LEU A 146 12.27 -2.74 -7.18
C LEU A 146 11.85 -3.94 -8.04
N VAL A 147 12.79 -4.82 -8.37
CA VAL A 147 12.53 -6.01 -9.22
C VAL A 147 11.62 -7.01 -8.51
N LEU A 148 11.82 -7.24 -7.20
CA LEU A 148 10.93 -8.12 -6.42
C LEU A 148 9.52 -7.50 -6.27
N ALA A 149 9.43 -6.19 -6.00
CA ALA A 149 8.13 -5.51 -5.92
C ALA A 149 7.37 -5.58 -7.25
N PHE A 150 8.06 -5.52 -8.39
CA PHE A 150 7.46 -5.71 -9.71
C PHE A 150 6.80 -7.08 -9.86
N GLN A 151 7.43 -8.12 -9.36
CA GLN A 151 6.88 -9.49 -9.40
C GLN A 151 5.66 -9.66 -8.46
N ILE A 152 5.52 -8.79 -7.48
CA ILE A 152 4.37 -8.83 -6.55
C ILE A 152 3.20 -8.02 -7.10
N HIS A 153 3.44 -6.78 -7.55
CA HIS A 153 2.37 -5.90 -8.00
C HIS A 153 2.86 -4.76 -8.90
N PRO A 154 2.14 -4.43 -9.98
CA PRO A 154 2.51 -3.35 -10.92
C PRO A 154 2.70 -1.97 -10.28
N SER A 155 2.18 -1.74 -9.06
CA SER A 155 2.40 -0.49 -8.30
C SER A 155 3.86 -0.19 -8.01
N CYS A 156 4.77 -1.15 -8.19
CA CYS A 156 6.21 -0.91 -8.11
C CYS A 156 6.66 0.22 -9.03
N LEU A 157 5.94 0.48 -10.12
CA LEU A 157 6.20 1.58 -11.04
C LEU A 157 6.26 2.94 -10.33
N LEU A 158 5.50 3.12 -9.25
CA LEU A 158 5.58 4.31 -8.39
C LEU A 158 6.98 4.48 -7.79
N LEU A 159 7.61 3.40 -7.32
CA LEU A 159 8.98 3.44 -6.81
C LEU A 159 10.02 3.55 -7.92
N VAL A 160 9.79 2.93 -9.07
CA VAL A 160 10.69 3.03 -10.24
C VAL A 160 10.78 4.47 -10.71
N VAL A 161 9.62 5.14 -10.89
CA VAL A 161 9.57 6.55 -11.27
C VAL A 161 10.17 7.44 -10.18
N ALA A 162 9.88 7.15 -8.90
CA ALA A 162 10.51 7.86 -7.78
C ALA A 162 12.04 7.71 -7.79
N SER A 163 12.56 6.49 -8.01
CA SER A 163 14.01 6.22 -8.11
C SER A 163 14.65 6.99 -9.26
N GLY A 164 14.03 6.98 -10.44
CA GLY A 164 14.49 7.75 -11.60
C GLY A 164 14.58 9.25 -11.30
N LEU A 165 13.52 9.82 -10.70
CA LEU A 165 13.50 11.22 -10.31
C LEU A 165 14.54 11.54 -9.20
N LEU A 166 14.71 10.67 -8.21
CA LEU A 166 15.71 10.81 -7.16
C LEU A 166 17.12 10.79 -7.76
N TRP A 167 17.40 9.86 -8.67
CA TRP A 167 18.68 9.76 -9.36
C TRP A 167 18.96 10.98 -10.23
N LEU A 168 18.04 11.38 -11.08
CA LEU A 168 18.14 12.59 -11.92
C LEU A 168 18.36 13.86 -11.09
N ARG A 169 17.84 13.92 -9.87
CA ARG A 169 17.99 15.03 -8.94
C ARG A 169 19.16 14.86 -7.98
N ARG A 170 20.00 13.82 -8.15
CA ARG A 170 21.19 13.53 -7.35
C ARG A 170 20.90 13.37 -5.85
N PHE A 171 19.74 12.79 -5.51
CA PHE A 171 19.38 12.49 -4.12
C PHE A 171 20.18 11.34 -3.55
N PHE A 172 20.68 10.43 -4.39
CA PHE A 172 21.56 9.34 -4.00
C PHE A 172 22.59 9.03 -5.10
N ARG A 173 23.63 8.30 -4.72
CA ARG A 173 24.72 7.87 -5.59
C ARG A 173 24.66 6.36 -5.76
N VAL A 174 24.62 5.89 -7.00
CA VAL A 174 24.50 4.46 -7.31
C VAL A 174 25.87 3.81 -7.33
N HIS A 175 25.99 2.68 -6.63
CA HIS A 175 27.09 1.74 -6.81
C HIS A 175 26.65 0.73 -7.88
N TRP A 176 27.07 0.96 -9.12
CA TRP A 176 26.58 0.21 -10.28
C TRP A 176 26.74 -1.31 -10.17
N PRO A 177 27.91 -1.87 -9.77
CA PRO A 177 28.03 -3.32 -9.58
C PRO A 177 27.00 -3.89 -8.60
N GLY A 178 26.77 -3.20 -7.47
CA GLY A 178 25.74 -3.61 -6.52
C GLY A 178 24.34 -3.54 -7.12
N ALA A 179 24.01 -2.48 -7.86
CA ALA A 179 22.71 -2.32 -8.52
C ALA A 179 22.45 -3.41 -9.57
N ILE A 180 23.45 -3.70 -10.40
CA ILE A 180 23.35 -4.75 -11.43
C ILE A 180 23.18 -6.11 -10.79
N LEU A 181 24.03 -6.48 -9.82
CA LEU A 181 23.94 -7.77 -9.14
C LEU A 181 22.61 -7.91 -8.37
N GLY A 182 22.12 -6.83 -7.74
CA GLY A 182 20.81 -6.82 -7.09
C GLY A 182 19.67 -7.06 -8.07
N GLY A 183 19.74 -6.43 -9.25
CA GLY A 183 18.76 -6.64 -10.32
C GLY A 183 18.78 -8.06 -10.85
N LEU A 184 19.98 -8.60 -11.16
CA LEU A 184 20.14 -9.97 -11.64
C LEU A 184 19.66 -11.01 -10.63
N ALA A 185 20.07 -10.88 -9.36
CA ALA A 185 19.65 -11.80 -8.30
C ALA A 185 18.13 -11.81 -8.11
N ALA A 186 17.51 -10.63 -8.10
CA ALA A 186 16.07 -10.50 -7.96
C ALA A 186 15.29 -10.88 -9.22
N ALA A 187 15.94 -10.95 -10.38
CA ALA A 187 15.34 -11.40 -11.63
C ALA A 187 15.34 -12.93 -11.78
N LEU A 188 16.10 -13.68 -10.98
CA LEU A 188 16.12 -15.15 -11.07
C LEU A 188 14.75 -15.80 -11.03
N PRO A 189 13.79 -15.39 -10.17
CA PRO A 189 12.44 -15.94 -10.16
C PRO A 189 11.62 -15.60 -11.42
N LEU A 190 12.08 -14.67 -12.28
CA LEU A 190 11.43 -14.37 -13.55
C LEU A 190 11.81 -15.38 -14.66
N ILE A 191 12.90 -16.12 -14.52
CA ILE A 191 13.35 -17.07 -15.56
C ILE A 191 12.27 -18.11 -15.84
N PRO A 192 11.70 -18.83 -14.86
CA PRO A 192 10.63 -19.79 -15.13
C PRO A 192 9.38 -19.13 -15.73
N TRP A 193 9.07 -17.89 -15.33
CA TRP A 193 7.97 -17.12 -15.92
C TRP A 193 8.22 -16.79 -17.38
N ALA A 194 9.42 -16.37 -17.73
CA ALA A 194 9.80 -16.06 -19.12
C ALA A 194 9.70 -17.31 -20.02
N LEU A 195 10.14 -18.45 -19.52
CA LEU A 195 9.99 -19.73 -20.23
C LEU A 195 8.51 -20.11 -20.42
N GLU A 196 7.70 -19.93 -19.36
CA GLU A 196 6.26 -20.20 -19.45
C GLU A 196 5.55 -19.27 -20.44
N VAL A 197 5.96 -17.99 -20.53
CA VAL A 197 5.42 -17.03 -21.51
C VAL A 197 5.74 -17.45 -22.95
N ILE A 198 6.93 -18.00 -23.19
CA ILE A 198 7.34 -18.47 -24.53
C ILE A 198 6.46 -19.66 -24.95
N THR A 199 6.19 -20.59 -24.04
CA THR A 199 5.38 -21.79 -24.32
C THR A 199 3.88 -21.53 -24.29
N HIS A 200 3.42 -20.60 -23.46
CA HIS A 200 2.01 -20.26 -23.23
C HIS A 200 1.78 -18.74 -23.27
N PRO A 201 1.82 -18.10 -24.46
CA PRO A 201 1.72 -16.62 -24.57
C PRO A 201 0.43 -16.03 -23.99
N ALA A 202 -0.62 -16.82 -23.83
CA ALA A 202 -1.89 -16.41 -23.23
C ALA A 202 -1.75 -15.87 -21.81
N ILE A 203 -0.67 -16.22 -21.08
CA ILE A 203 -0.39 -15.74 -19.73
C ILE A 203 -0.20 -14.23 -19.66
N VAL A 204 0.34 -13.63 -20.71
CA VAL A 204 0.60 -12.17 -20.81
C VAL A 204 -0.40 -11.44 -21.70
N THR A 205 -1.43 -12.13 -22.23
CA THR A 205 -2.41 -11.47 -23.09
C THR A 205 -3.12 -10.38 -22.29
N ALA A 206 -2.73 -9.16 -22.53
CA ALA A 206 -3.38 -8.00 -21.94
C ALA A 206 -4.80 -7.87 -22.48
N ALA A 207 -5.74 -7.54 -21.62
CA ALA A 207 -7.05 -7.12 -22.07
C ALA A 207 -6.89 -5.88 -22.97
N LYS A 208 -7.10 -6.04 -24.26
CA LYS A 208 -6.89 -5.00 -25.30
C LYS A 208 -7.67 -3.70 -25.05
N LYS A 209 -8.62 -3.69 -24.12
CA LYS A 209 -9.54 -2.56 -23.86
C LYS A 209 -9.13 -1.59 -22.74
N GLY A 210 -8.01 -1.82 -22.03
CA GLY A 210 -7.76 -1.08 -20.78
C GLY A 210 -6.93 0.18 -20.91
N PHE A 211 -5.98 0.24 -21.81
CA PHE A 211 -4.91 1.23 -21.73
C PHE A 211 -5.28 2.64 -22.25
N LEU A 212 -6.17 2.77 -23.19
CA LEU A 212 -6.52 4.04 -23.82
C LEU A 212 -7.98 4.48 -23.62
N GLY A 213 -8.80 3.66 -22.96
CA GLY A 213 -10.25 3.89 -22.88
C GLY A 213 -10.73 4.91 -21.86
N ARG A 214 -9.89 5.33 -20.89
CA ARG A 214 -10.34 6.17 -19.77
C ARG A 214 -9.74 7.58 -19.73
N GLY A 215 -8.95 7.96 -20.68
CA GLY A 215 -8.35 9.29 -20.77
C GLY A 215 -7.22 9.54 -19.78
N LEU A 216 -6.33 10.45 -20.16
CA LEU A 216 -5.25 10.95 -19.32
C LEU A 216 -5.84 11.64 -18.08
N LEU A 217 -5.19 11.50 -16.93
CA LEU A 217 -5.58 12.09 -15.64
C LEU A 217 -6.76 11.44 -14.93
N TYR A 218 -7.41 10.40 -15.49
CA TYR A 218 -8.55 9.75 -14.84
C TYR A 218 -8.24 9.22 -13.44
N GLY A 219 -7.07 8.63 -13.24
CA GLY A 219 -6.63 8.09 -11.95
C GLY A 219 -6.15 9.14 -10.94
N LEU A 220 -5.84 10.35 -11.41
CA LEU A 220 -5.16 11.37 -10.61
C LEU A 220 -5.95 11.83 -9.36
N PRO A 221 -7.24 12.19 -9.44
CA PRO A 221 -7.99 12.64 -8.26
C PRO A 221 -8.04 11.57 -7.17
N ARG A 222 -8.27 10.30 -7.55
CA ARG A 222 -8.26 9.17 -6.61
C ARG A 222 -6.89 8.92 -6.01
N GLY A 223 -5.83 8.95 -6.82
CA GLY A 223 -4.46 8.79 -6.34
C GLY A 223 -4.06 9.85 -5.32
N VAL A 224 -4.41 11.12 -5.55
CA VAL A 224 -4.19 12.22 -4.59
C VAL A 224 -5.04 12.03 -3.34
N SER A 225 -6.29 11.61 -3.49
CA SER A 225 -7.17 11.30 -2.35
C SER A 225 -6.56 10.22 -1.46
N TYR A 226 -6.10 9.10 -2.04
CA TYR A 226 -5.48 8.03 -1.26
C TYR A 226 -4.17 8.47 -0.60
N TRP A 227 -3.33 9.25 -1.27
CA TRP A 227 -2.14 9.83 -0.66
C TRP A 227 -2.46 10.60 0.63
N LEU A 228 -3.51 11.41 0.63
CA LEU A 228 -3.95 12.15 1.82
C LEU A 228 -4.57 11.23 2.87
N ARG A 229 -5.38 10.27 2.44
CA ARG A 229 -6.08 9.32 3.32
C ARG A 229 -5.12 8.37 4.03
N TYR A 230 -4.01 7.95 3.42
CA TYR A 230 -3.00 7.12 4.08
C TYR A 230 -2.37 7.79 5.31
N ALA A 231 -2.30 9.11 5.33
CA ALA A 231 -1.81 9.85 6.49
C ALA A 231 -2.91 10.19 7.51
N SER A 232 -4.14 9.78 7.25
CA SER A 232 -5.29 9.95 8.13
C SER A 232 -5.43 8.72 9.03
N LEU A 233 -5.75 8.94 10.30
CA LEU A 233 -6.14 7.88 11.24
C LEU A 233 -7.63 7.54 11.15
N SER A 234 -8.32 8.03 10.13
CA SER A 234 -9.74 7.76 9.94
C SER A 234 -10.00 6.36 9.41
N VAL A 235 -10.89 5.66 10.08
CA VAL A 235 -11.44 4.37 9.63
C VAL A 235 -12.71 4.54 8.80
N SER A 236 -13.11 5.77 8.53
CA SER A 236 -14.41 6.07 7.90
C SER A 236 -14.60 5.45 6.52
N TRP A 237 -13.53 5.20 5.77
CA TRP A 237 -13.63 4.46 4.50
C TRP A 237 -14.12 3.01 4.67
N ARG A 238 -13.92 2.44 5.87
CA ARG A 238 -14.47 1.13 6.23
C ARG A 238 -15.94 1.25 6.66
N LEU A 239 -16.36 2.42 7.13
CA LEU A 239 -17.73 2.66 7.49
C LEU A 239 -18.65 2.65 6.25
N ASP A 240 -18.14 3.01 5.08
CA ASP A 240 -18.85 2.88 3.80
C ASP A 240 -19.03 1.40 3.38
N ASP A 241 -18.09 0.53 3.80
CA ASP A 241 -18.10 -0.91 3.52
C ASP A 241 -18.74 -1.74 4.66
N PHE A 242 -18.93 -1.14 5.86
CA PHE A 242 -19.59 -1.78 6.99
C PHE A 242 -21.09 -1.57 6.91
N ASN A 243 -21.80 -2.66 6.89
CA ASN A 243 -23.21 -2.67 7.13
C ASN A 243 -23.44 -2.48 8.64
N PHE A 244 -23.57 -1.23 9.09
CA PHE A 244 -23.87 -0.92 10.50
C PHE A 244 -25.16 -1.58 10.99
N SER A 245 -26.07 -1.94 10.07
CA SER A 245 -27.30 -2.66 10.40
C SER A 245 -26.99 -4.01 11.06
N GLU A 246 -25.97 -4.71 10.60
CA GLU A 246 -25.55 -6.00 11.19
C GLU A 246 -24.94 -5.82 12.59
N ILE A 247 -24.21 -4.73 12.82
CA ILE A 247 -23.61 -4.43 14.12
C ILE A 247 -24.65 -3.90 15.11
N LEU A 248 -25.64 -3.14 14.64
CA LEU A 248 -26.64 -2.45 15.45
C LEU A 248 -28.01 -3.15 15.48
N GLY A 249 -28.09 -4.38 14.98
CA GLY A 249 -29.32 -5.20 15.12
C GLY A 249 -30.54 -4.64 14.39
N GLY A 250 -30.38 -4.07 13.20
CA GLY A 250 -31.49 -3.61 12.36
C GLY A 250 -32.01 -2.18 12.65
N SER A 251 -31.31 -1.44 13.51
CA SER A 251 -31.62 -0.03 13.80
C SER A 251 -31.10 0.99 12.79
N ASP A 252 -30.64 0.52 11.63
CA ASP A 252 -30.01 1.29 10.57
C ASP A 252 -30.88 2.35 9.90
N ARG A 253 -32.22 2.18 9.91
CA ARG A 253 -33.14 3.16 9.33
C ARG A 253 -32.99 4.57 9.91
N TRP A 254 -32.63 4.66 11.18
CA TRP A 254 -32.50 5.93 11.89
C TRP A 254 -31.06 6.33 12.14
N LEU A 255 -30.20 5.36 12.45
CA LEU A 255 -28.82 5.61 12.82
C LEU A 255 -27.87 5.59 11.59
N GLY A 256 -28.18 4.82 10.55
CA GLY A 256 -27.33 4.67 9.36
C GLY A 256 -26.96 6.00 8.70
N PRO A 257 -27.94 6.86 8.31
CA PRO A 257 -27.66 8.15 7.70
C PRO A 257 -26.85 9.09 8.60
N GLY A 258 -27.16 9.10 9.90
CA GLY A 258 -26.44 9.91 10.88
C GLY A 258 -24.99 9.45 11.06
N LEU A 259 -24.75 8.15 11.13
CA LEU A 259 -23.42 7.56 11.22
C LEU A 259 -22.63 7.77 9.93
N HIS A 260 -23.26 7.65 8.78
CA HIS A 260 -22.61 7.94 7.49
C HIS A 260 -22.19 9.41 7.40
N LEU A 261 -23.07 10.35 7.78
CA LEU A 261 -22.74 11.77 7.83
C LEU A 261 -21.60 12.04 8.81
N LEU A 262 -21.63 11.45 10.00
CA LEU A 262 -20.57 11.56 10.99
C LEU A 262 -19.25 11.01 10.45
N ALA A 263 -19.26 9.81 9.84
CA ALA A 263 -18.10 9.18 9.24
C ALA A 263 -17.49 10.04 8.14
N THR A 264 -18.33 10.57 7.23
CA THR A 264 -17.88 11.45 6.14
C THR A 264 -17.29 12.76 6.69
N THR A 265 -17.90 13.33 7.73
CA THR A 265 -17.41 14.53 8.40
C THR A 265 -16.06 14.26 9.06
N VAL A 266 -15.94 13.17 9.82
CA VAL A 266 -14.69 12.75 10.45
C VAL A 266 -13.61 12.49 9.39
N LEU A 267 -13.94 11.82 8.27
CA LEU A 267 -13.02 11.63 7.17
C LEU A 267 -12.56 12.97 6.60
N GLY A 268 -13.47 13.89 6.34
CA GLY A 268 -13.14 15.23 5.83
C GLY A 268 -12.19 15.97 6.76
N LEU A 269 -12.48 15.98 8.06
CA LEU A 269 -11.63 16.64 9.06
C LEU A 269 -10.26 15.97 9.20
N THR A 270 -10.19 14.65 9.17
CA THR A 270 -8.92 13.92 9.30
C THR A 270 -8.06 14.03 8.05
N VAL A 271 -8.64 14.18 6.86
CA VAL A 271 -7.92 14.44 5.61
C VAL A 271 -7.42 15.89 5.54
N LEU A 272 -8.10 16.84 6.18
CA LEU A 272 -7.68 18.25 6.22
C LEU A 272 -6.27 18.41 6.82
N PHE A 273 -5.96 17.67 7.89
CA PHE A 273 -4.65 17.76 8.54
C PHE A 273 -3.50 17.29 7.63
N PRO A 274 -3.56 16.11 6.99
CA PRO A 274 -2.60 15.72 5.96
C PRO A 274 -2.52 16.70 4.79
N LEU A 275 -3.65 17.26 4.35
CA LEU A 275 -3.66 18.28 3.30
C LEU A 275 -2.85 19.52 3.70
N LEU A 276 -3.11 20.08 4.89
CA LEU A 276 -2.37 21.25 5.41
C LEU A 276 -0.89 20.93 5.61
N ALA A 277 -0.55 19.72 6.07
CA ALA A 277 0.83 19.27 6.21
C ALA A 277 1.55 19.22 4.85
N ASN A 278 0.88 18.70 3.82
CA ASN A 278 1.40 18.68 2.46
C ASN A 278 1.53 20.10 1.88
N LEU A 279 0.52 20.95 1.99
CA LEU A 279 0.58 22.34 1.55
C LEU A 279 1.74 23.09 2.21
N ARG A 280 1.95 22.88 3.53
CA ARG A 280 3.10 23.44 4.23
C ARG A 280 4.44 22.90 3.72
N LEU A 281 4.52 21.62 3.40
CA LEU A 281 5.70 21.02 2.79
C LEU A 281 6.05 21.73 1.46
N TRP A 282 5.03 22.13 0.71
CA TRP A 282 5.19 22.82 -0.59
C TRP A 282 5.25 24.34 -0.50
N ARG A 283 5.04 24.97 0.66
CA ARG A 283 5.02 26.42 0.82
C ARG A 283 6.38 27.03 0.50
N VAL A 284 6.40 28.07 -0.37
CA VAL A 284 7.58 28.87 -0.67
C VAL A 284 7.69 30.00 0.36
N ARG A 285 8.80 30.04 1.12
CA ARG A 285 9.05 31.11 2.10
C ARG A 285 9.60 32.39 1.47
N LYS A 286 10.21 32.32 0.30
CA LYS A 286 10.83 33.48 -0.38
C LYS A 286 9.88 34.06 -1.42
N ARG A 287 9.77 35.37 -1.47
CA ARG A 287 9.08 36.08 -2.56
C ARG A 287 9.72 35.67 -3.89
N LEU A 288 8.93 35.20 -4.81
CA LEU A 288 9.38 34.92 -6.18
C LEU A 288 9.64 36.24 -6.89
N PRO A 289 10.62 36.31 -7.78
CA PRO A 289 10.79 37.49 -8.62
C PRO A 289 9.48 37.78 -9.37
N VAL A 290 9.09 39.04 -9.38
CA VAL A 290 7.88 39.48 -10.06
C VAL A 290 8.14 39.37 -11.56
N ALA A 291 7.52 38.35 -12.19
CA ALA A 291 7.58 38.20 -13.65
C ALA A 291 6.34 38.89 -14.27
N PRO A 292 6.49 39.59 -15.36
CA PRO A 292 5.35 40.20 -16.06
C PRO A 292 4.44 39.10 -16.64
N GLY A 293 3.12 39.23 -16.35
CA GLY A 293 2.10 38.31 -16.86
C GLY A 293 1.79 37.08 -16.00
N ARG A 294 0.52 36.64 -16.01
CA ARG A 294 0.04 35.47 -15.19
C ARG A 294 0.71 34.18 -15.61
N LEU A 295 0.85 33.90 -16.90
CA LEU A 295 1.47 32.66 -17.42
C LEU A 295 2.97 32.60 -17.13
N ALA A 296 3.69 33.73 -17.27
CA ALA A 296 5.11 33.82 -16.92
C ALA A 296 5.33 33.62 -15.43
N ARG A 297 4.44 34.10 -14.56
CA ARG A 297 4.46 33.84 -13.11
C ARG A 297 4.22 32.39 -12.77
N LEU A 298 3.27 31.69 -13.41
CA LEU A 298 3.01 30.29 -13.24
C LEU A 298 4.19 29.41 -13.72
N ARG A 299 4.78 29.74 -14.88
CA ARG A 299 6.00 29.07 -15.38
C ARG A 299 7.19 29.28 -14.45
N ALA A 300 7.43 30.54 -14.05
CA ALA A 300 8.51 30.87 -13.12
C ALA A 300 8.30 30.21 -11.75
N TRP A 301 7.07 30.13 -11.27
CA TRP A 301 6.71 29.41 -10.04
C TRP A 301 6.94 27.90 -10.20
N GLY A 302 6.46 27.30 -11.27
CA GLY A 302 6.64 25.86 -11.56
C GLY A 302 8.13 25.50 -11.67
N LEU A 303 8.92 26.28 -12.40
CA LEU A 303 10.37 26.10 -12.53
C LEU A 303 11.11 26.34 -11.20
N ALA A 304 10.71 27.33 -10.41
CA ALA A 304 11.31 27.61 -9.11
C ALA A 304 10.98 26.52 -8.09
N VAL A 305 9.75 25.99 -8.09
CA VAL A 305 9.35 24.82 -7.31
C VAL A 305 10.17 23.62 -7.73
N TRP A 306 10.26 23.35 -9.03
CA TRP A 306 11.02 22.22 -9.58
C TRP A 306 12.52 22.35 -9.29
N ARG A 307 13.14 23.48 -9.59
CA ARG A 307 14.59 23.67 -9.40
C ARG A 307 15.02 23.77 -7.95
N ARG A 308 14.24 24.43 -7.07
CA ARG A 308 14.66 24.68 -5.67
C ARG A 308 14.18 23.63 -4.68
N ARG A 309 13.12 22.89 -4.98
CA ARG A 309 12.48 22.01 -4.00
C ARG A 309 12.76 20.55 -4.22
N LEU A 310 13.11 20.19 -5.45
CA LEU A 310 13.55 18.84 -5.77
C LEU A 310 15.09 18.76 -5.84
N VAL A 311 15.80 19.57 -5.06
CA VAL A 311 17.26 19.49 -4.87
C VAL A 311 17.54 18.82 -3.55
N PRO A 312 18.56 17.93 -3.46
CA PRO A 312 18.94 17.32 -2.20
C PRO A 312 19.29 18.41 -1.18
N GLY A 313 18.69 18.32 0.02
CA GLY A 313 19.01 19.22 1.11
C GLY A 313 20.33 18.83 1.78
N THR A 314 21.05 19.80 2.31
CA THR A 314 22.31 19.62 3.03
C THR A 314 22.12 18.83 4.33
N THR A 315 20.97 18.97 5.00
CA THR A 315 20.63 18.20 6.19
C THR A 315 19.79 16.97 5.85
N GLY A 316 19.91 15.90 6.63
CA GLY A 316 19.11 14.69 6.42
C GLY A 316 17.61 14.96 6.47
N ARG A 317 17.15 15.89 7.34
CA ARG A 317 15.74 16.29 7.40
C ARG A 317 15.29 17.02 6.12
N ALA A 318 16.12 17.85 5.52
CA ALA A 318 15.82 18.52 4.24
C ALA A 318 15.78 17.51 3.10
N TRP A 319 16.67 16.52 3.13
CA TRP A 319 16.66 15.41 2.19
C TRP A 319 15.34 14.61 2.28
N VAL A 320 14.90 14.24 3.49
CA VAL A 320 13.61 13.54 3.69
C VAL A 320 12.44 14.34 3.13
N LYS A 321 12.41 15.66 3.33
CA LYS A 321 11.38 16.53 2.72
C LYS A 321 11.43 16.48 1.18
N GLY A 322 12.61 16.48 0.60
CA GLY A 322 12.81 16.36 -0.84
C GLY A 322 12.34 14.99 -1.36
N TYR A 323 12.73 13.92 -0.68
CA TYR A 323 12.27 12.56 -0.97
C TYR A 323 10.75 12.45 -1.02
N VAL A 324 10.05 12.93 0.01
CA VAL A 324 8.58 12.91 0.07
C VAL A 324 7.96 13.64 -1.12
N ARG A 325 8.51 14.81 -1.49
CA ARG A 325 8.03 15.57 -2.65
C ARG A 325 8.23 14.81 -3.96
N ILE A 326 9.37 14.14 -4.11
CA ILE A 326 9.65 13.32 -5.29
C ILE A 326 8.70 12.12 -5.34
N CYS A 327 8.44 11.44 -4.23
CA CYS A 327 7.45 10.36 -4.17
C CYS A 327 6.04 10.86 -4.54
N PHE A 328 5.66 12.05 -4.06
CA PHE A 328 4.38 12.66 -4.44
C PHE A 328 4.30 12.96 -5.95
N VAL A 329 5.37 13.56 -6.53
CA VAL A 329 5.44 13.82 -7.98
C VAL A 329 5.42 12.52 -8.78
N ALA A 330 6.14 11.49 -8.34
CA ALA A 330 6.07 10.16 -8.95
C ALA A 330 4.64 9.59 -8.92
N GLY A 331 3.95 9.75 -7.78
CA GLY A 331 2.53 9.41 -7.65
C GLY A 331 1.66 10.16 -8.66
N LEU A 332 1.83 11.48 -8.78
CA LEU A 332 1.09 12.29 -9.76
C LEU A 332 1.32 11.77 -11.19
N ILE A 333 2.56 11.49 -11.58
CA ILE A 333 2.90 10.98 -12.92
C ILE A 333 2.23 9.62 -13.17
N VAL A 334 2.45 8.66 -12.27
CA VAL A 334 1.97 7.28 -12.47
C VAL A 334 0.44 7.20 -12.42
N PHE A 335 -0.21 7.92 -11.49
CA PHE A 335 -1.68 7.94 -11.41
C PHE A 335 -2.33 8.64 -12.59
N SER A 336 -1.68 9.68 -13.14
CA SER A 336 -2.15 10.34 -14.36
C SER A 336 -2.11 9.44 -15.59
N LEU A 337 -1.13 8.52 -15.63
CA LEU A 337 -0.91 7.58 -16.72
C LEU A 337 -1.55 6.21 -16.45
N SER A 338 -2.24 6.03 -15.32
CA SER A 338 -2.81 4.73 -14.97
C SER A 338 -3.88 4.29 -15.96
N PRO A 339 -3.73 3.09 -16.57
CA PRO A 339 -4.71 2.56 -17.51
C PRO A 339 -5.98 2.07 -16.82
N THR A 340 -5.93 1.91 -15.50
CA THR A 340 -7.03 1.39 -14.68
C THR A 340 -7.49 2.43 -13.66
N THR A 341 -8.68 2.23 -13.11
CA THR A 341 -9.13 3.01 -11.95
C THR A 341 -8.14 2.82 -10.80
N VAL A 342 -7.61 3.92 -10.28
CA VAL A 342 -6.74 3.87 -9.10
C VAL A 342 -7.58 3.48 -7.89
N MET A 343 -7.19 2.40 -7.25
CA MET A 343 -7.82 1.86 -6.05
C MET A 343 -6.86 1.96 -4.86
N MET A 344 -7.38 1.74 -3.66
CA MET A 344 -6.64 1.91 -2.41
C MET A 344 -5.34 1.10 -2.33
N TRP A 345 -5.28 -0.08 -2.93
CA TRP A 345 -4.10 -0.95 -2.87
C TRP A 345 -2.97 -0.55 -3.82
N GLN A 346 -3.25 0.26 -4.84
CA GLN A 346 -2.24 0.63 -5.82
C GLN A 346 -1.26 1.69 -5.30
N GLY A 347 -1.68 2.51 -4.35
CA GLY A 347 -0.85 3.57 -3.76
C GLY A 347 -0.11 3.18 -2.48
N VAL A 348 -0.44 2.04 -1.84
CA VAL A 348 0.10 1.66 -0.52
C VAL A 348 1.63 1.54 -0.47
N ILE A 349 2.27 1.27 -1.60
CA ILE A 349 3.73 1.26 -1.72
C ILE A 349 4.36 2.61 -1.36
N LEU A 350 3.60 3.71 -1.46
CA LEU A 350 4.02 5.06 -1.05
C LEU A 350 3.54 5.44 0.37
N PHE A 351 2.90 4.53 1.11
CA PHE A 351 2.37 4.77 2.45
C PHE A 351 3.40 5.45 3.38
N HIS A 352 4.62 4.92 3.41
CA HIS A 352 5.72 5.45 4.19
C HIS A 352 6.04 6.92 3.88
N ALA A 353 5.91 7.33 2.61
CA ALA A 353 6.13 8.70 2.18
C ALA A 353 4.91 9.60 2.46
N ALA A 354 3.69 9.05 2.38
CA ALA A 354 2.45 9.79 2.59
C ALA A 354 2.25 10.24 4.05
N ILE A 355 2.71 9.46 5.04
CA ILE A 355 2.61 9.82 6.48
C ILE A 355 3.65 10.85 6.92
N LEU A 356 4.79 10.95 6.23
CA LEU A 356 5.90 11.83 6.62
C LEU A 356 5.60 13.33 6.63
N PRO A 357 4.77 13.91 5.75
CA PRO A 357 4.38 15.33 5.87
C PRO A 357 3.80 15.68 7.23
N VAL A 358 2.93 14.81 7.76
CA VAL A 358 2.30 15.00 9.08
C VAL A 358 3.35 14.92 10.18
N VAL A 359 4.21 13.91 10.16
CA VAL A 359 5.32 13.74 11.12
C VAL A 359 6.25 14.94 11.12
N LEU A 360 6.67 15.40 9.94
CA LEU A 360 7.59 16.53 9.78
C LEU A 360 6.98 17.87 10.19
N TRP A 361 5.67 17.99 10.20
CA TRP A 361 4.96 19.21 10.61
C TRP A 361 4.69 19.25 12.13
N ALA A 362 4.55 18.11 12.78
CA ALA A 362 4.20 18.02 14.20
C ALA A 362 5.20 18.80 15.11
N GLY A 363 6.50 18.72 14.83
CA GLY A 363 7.49 19.46 15.60
C GLY A 363 7.30 20.98 15.59
N PRO A 364 7.16 21.63 14.41
CA PRO A 364 6.80 23.04 14.32
C PRO A 364 5.43 23.38 14.94
N LEU A 365 4.43 22.50 14.80
CA LEU A 365 3.11 22.72 15.36
C LEU A 365 3.13 22.73 16.89
N ALA A 366 3.90 21.83 17.50
CA ALA A 366 4.05 21.73 18.95
C ALA A 366 4.68 22.98 19.60
N ARG A 367 5.27 23.87 18.81
CA ARG A 367 5.85 25.17 19.27
C ARG A 367 4.86 26.32 19.20
N THR A 368 3.62 26.10 18.79
CA THR A 368 2.60 27.13 18.66
C THR A 368 1.74 27.21 19.94
N ARG A 369 1.09 28.37 20.17
CA ARG A 369 0.12 28.54 21.28
C ARG A 369 -1.07 27.55 21.23
N LEU A 370 -1.36 27.01 20.06
CA LEU A 370 -2.39 25.99 19.85
C LEU A 370 -1.93 24.58 20.24
N ALA A 371 -0.64 24.38 20.56
CA ALA A 371 -0.07 23.07 20.82
C ALA A 371 -0.78 22.30 21.94
N ALA A 372 -1.08 22.96 23.07
CA ALA A 372 -1.73 22.30 24.21
C ALA A 372 -3.14 21.81 23.87
N ARG A 373 -3.94 22.62 23.15
CA ARG A 373 -5.29 22.24 22.70
C ARG A 373 -5.21 21.12 21.65
N THR A 374 -4.31 21.25 20.67
CA THR A 374 -4.11 20.25 19.62
C THR A 374 -3.68 18.91 20.21
N ILE A 375 -2.76 18.91 21.20
CA ILE A 375 -2.31 17.69 21.89
C ILE A 375 -3.48 17.05 22.66
N ARG A 376 -4.28 17.84 23.38
CA ARG A 376 -5.45 17.33 24.10
C ARG A 376 -6.44 16.64 23.15
N TRP A 377 -6.84 17.33 22.09
CA TRP A 377 -7.78 16.79 21.11
C TRP A 377 -7.22 15.59 20.34
N SER A 378 -5.90 15.60 20.03
CA SER A 378 -5.25 14.43 19.41
C SER A 378 -5.26 13.21 20.33
N ARG A 379 -5.12 13.39 21.67
CA ARG A 379 -5.24 12.27 22.62
C ARG A 379 -6.66 11.73 22.67
N VAL A 380 -7.67 12.59 22.75
CA VAL A 380 -9.09 12.18 22.70
C VAL A 380 -9.37 11.41 21.40
N TYR A 381 -8.94 11.95 20.27
CA TYR A 381 -9.09 11.30 18.98
C TYR A 381 -8.40 9.92 18.94
N LEU A 382 -7.15 9.81 19.40
CA LEU A 382 -6.43 8.54 19.44
C LEU A 382 -7.12 7.49 20.33
N VAL A 383 -7.63 7.90 21.49
CA VAL A 383 -8.39 6.99 22.35
C VAL A 383 -9.68 6.52 21.65
N ALA A 384 -10.43 7.45 21.05
CA ALA A 384 -11.63 7.11 20.30
C ALA A 384 -11.31 6.17 19.11
N GLU A 385 -10.22 6.42 18.40
CA GLU A 385 -9.73 5.57 17.29
C GLU A 385 -9.37 4.15 17.77
N VAL A 386 -8.64 4.03 18.88
CA VAL A 386 -8.30 2.73 19.46
C VAL A 386 -9.55 1.97 19.89
N VAL A 387 -10.48 2.63 20.58
CA VAL A 387 -11.77 2.02 20.98
C VAL A 387 -12.53 1.57 19.74
N PHE A 388 -12.58 2.38 18.70
CA PHE A 388 -13.27 2.04 17.46
C PHE A 388 -12.59 0.88 16.71
N LEU A 389 -11.26 0.87 16.64
CA LEU A 389 -10.50 -0.26 16.05
C LEU A 389 -10.71 -1.56 16.82
N ILE A 390 -10.80 -1.48 18.15
CA ILE A 390 -11.12 -2.63 18.99
C ILE A 390 -12.56 -3.11 18.69
N ALA A 391 -13.52 -2.19 18.64
CA ALA A 391 -14.92 -2.53 18.32
C ALA A 391 -15.03 -3.19 16.94
N ILE A 392 -14.33 -2.66 15.91
CA ILE A 392 -14.26 -3.28 14.59
C ILE A 392 -13.63 -4.68 14.69
N ALA A 393 -12.52 -4.82 15.41
CA ALA A 393 -11.82 -6.10 15.52
C ALA A 393 -12.70 -7.20 16.15
N PHE A 394 -13.56 -6.85 17.09
CA PHE A 394 -14.50 -7.78 17.74
C PHE A 394 -15.82 -7.92 17.00
N GLY A 395 -16.34 -6.84 16.40
CA GLY A 395 -17.60 -6.84 15.67
C GLY A 395 -17.51 -7.36 14.23
N THR A 396 -16.29 -7.49 13.66
CA THR A 396 -16.14 -8.02 12.31
C THR A 396 -16.40 -9.53 12.30
N PRO A 397 -17.24 -10.04 11.38
CA PRO A 397 -17.49 -11.47 11.26
C PRO A 397 -16.19 -12.25 11.03
N TYR A 398 -16.17 -13.48 11.53
CA TYR A 398 -15.02 -14.36 11.46
C TYR A 398 -15.02 -15.10 10.12
N TYR A 399 -14.38 -14.54 9.12
CA TYR A 399 -14.32 -15.15 7.79
C TYR A 399 -13.21 -16.19 7.71
N ARG A 400 -13.57 -17.45 7.90
CA ARG A 400 -12.76 -18.61 7.53
C ARG A 400 -13.24 -19.26 6.24
N CYS A 401 -14.19 -18.67 5.54
CA CYS A 401 -14.83 -19.27 4.40
C CYS A 401 -14.33 -18.65 3.07
N ALA A 402 -14.37 -19.48 2.04
CA ALA A 402 -14.15 -19.04 0.68
C ALA A 402 -15.34 -18.17 0.23
N GLY A 403 -15.12 -16.87 0.06
CA GLY A 403 -16.16 -15.91 -0.30
C GLY A 403 -16.54 -15.89 -1.77
N HIS A 404 -16.17 -16.89 -2.61
CA HIS A 404 -16.48 -16.94 -4.04
C HIS A 404 -16.74 -18.35 -4.51
N LYS A 405 -17.50 -18.47 -5.59
CA LYS A 405 -17.60 -19.70 -6.37
C LYS A 405 -16.17 -20.15 -6.75
N PRO A 406 -15.78 -21.39 -6.48
CA PRO A 406 -14.43 -21.88 -6.78
C PRO A 406 -14.09 -21.74 -8.25
N GLU A 407 -15.05 -21.89 -9.11
CA GLU A 407 -14.96 -21.85 -10.57
C GLU A 407 -14.43 -20.50 -11.07
N ASP A 408 -14.85 -19.39 -10.44
CA ASP A 408 -14.44 -18.04 -10.81
C ASP A 408 -13.09 -17.63 -10.22
N SER A 409 -12.65 -18.31 -9.15
CA SER A 409 -11.46 -17.93 -8.37
C SER A 409 -10.23 -18.75 -8.68
N PHE A 410 -10.40 -19.96 -9.23
CA PHE A 410 -9.32 -20.90 -9.41
C PHE A 410 -8.94 -21.09 -10.87
N ASN A 411 -7.85 -20.47 -11.29
CA ASN A 411 -7.17 -20.86 -12.54
C ASN A 411 -6.57 -22.30 -12.50
N PHE A 412 -6.93 -23.12 -11.51
CA PHE A 412 -6.35 -24.42 -11.21
C PHE A 412 -7.37 -25.54 -11.15
N ASN A 413 -8.62 -25.32 -11.56
CA ASN A 413 -9.72 -26.30 -11.48
C ASN A 413 -9.85 -26.94 -10.06
N LEU A 414 -9.53 -26.19 -9.01
CA LEU A 414 -9.71 -26.64 -7.65
C LEU A 414 -11.18 -26.52 -7.28
N LYS A 415 -11.80 -27.65 -6.95
CA LYS A 415 -13.16 -27.72 -6.41
C LYS A 415 -13.15 -27.59 -4.89
N TYR A 416 -14.29 -27.34 -4.26
CA TYR A 416 -14.43 -27.26 -2.79
C TYR A 416 -14.07 -28.55 -2.06
N ASP A 417 -14.13 -29.70 -2.74
CA ASP A 417 -13.68 -30.99 -2.22
C ASP A 417 -12.15 -31.18 -2.29
N SER A 418 -11.45 -30.19 -2.86
CA SER A 418 -9.98 -30.21 -2.93
C SER A 418 -9.35 -30.39 -1.57
N PRO A 419 -8.34 -31.25 -1.43
CA PRO A 419 -7.57 -31.43 -0.20
C PRO A 419 -7.06 -30.13 0.41
N MET A 420 -6.80 -29.11 -0.41
CA MET A 420 -6.33 -27.81 0.02
C MET A 420 -7.20 -27.16 1.11
N PHE A 421 -8.52 -27.19 0.96
CA PHE A 421 -9.43 -26.55 1.93
C PHE A 421 -9.30 -27.19 3.30
N ARG A 422 -9.26 -28.53 3.37
CA ARG A 422 -9.11 -29.28 4.59
C ARG A 422 -7.71 -29.09 5.19
N GLU A 423 -6.67 -29.23 4.39
CA GLU A 423 -5.28 -29.11 4.83
C GLU A 423 -4.93 -27.71 5.32
N LEU A 424 -5.53 -26.66 4.73
CA LEU A 424 -5.30 -25.27 5.12
C LEU A 424 -6.31 -24.75 6.16
N ASN A 425 -7.16 -25.62 6.68
CA ASN A 425 -8.18 -25.24 7.68
C ASN A 425 -9.11 -24.12 7.19
N ILE A 426 -9.50 -24.17 5.91
CA ILE A 426 -10.42 -23.22 5.30
C ILE A 426 -11.83 -23.78 5.34
N GLN A 427 -12.76 -23.08 5.96
CA GLN A 427 -14.17 -23.47 5.98
C GLN A 427 -14.79 -23.24 4.59
N GLN A 428 -15.53 -24.23 4.10
CA GLN A 428 -16.16 -24.18 2.77
C GLN A 428 -17.46 -23.37 2.77
N THR A 429 -18.14 -23.30 3.92
CA THR A 429 -19.41 -22.58 4.07
C THR A 429 -19.25 -21.41 5.00
N CYS A 430 -19.78 -20.25 4.60
CA CYS A 430 -19.88 -19.09 5.46
C CYS A 430 -21.09 -19.26 6.39
N PRO A 431 -20.95 -19.13 7.72
CA PRO A 431 -22.08 -19.22 8.63
C PRO A 431 -23.04 -18.03 8.54
N TRP A 432 -22.74 -17.03 7.72
CA TRP A 432 -23.55 -15.82 7.52
C TRP A 432 -23.98 -15.70 6.07
N PRO A 433 -25.28 -15.45 5.79
CA PRO A 433 -25.69 -14.98 4.48
C PRO A 433 -25.04 -13.61 4.26
N MET A 434 -24.10 -13.54 3.33
CA MET A 434 -23.53 -12.27 2.91
C MET A 434 -24.55 -11.52 2.03
N ASN A 435 -25.64 -11.07 2.61
CA ASN A 435 -26.49 -10.04 2.05
C ASN A 435 -25.78 -8.70 2.26
N VAL A 436 -24.76 -8.44 1.48
CA VAL A 436 -24.20 -7.09 1.36
C VAL A 436 -24.89 -6.43 0.17
N PRO A 437 -25.94 -5.59 0.41
CA PRO A 437 -26.59 -4.88 -0.68
C PRO A 437 -25.59 -3.91 -1.31
N GLY A 438 -25.31 -4.09 -2.60
CA GLY A 438 -24.43 -3.20 -3.36
C GLY A 438 -22.93 -3.41 -3.16
N GLY A 439 -22.54 -4.47 -2.48
CA GLY A 439 -21.16 -4.75 -2.17
C GLY A 439 -20.39 -5.42 -3.32
N TRP A 440 -19.12 -5.49 -3.19
CA TRP A 440 -18.08 -6.04 -4.04
C TRP A 440 -18.15 -7.56 -4.29
N TRP A 441 -19.24 -8.22 -3.87
CA TRP A 441 -19.46 -9.66 -3.93
C TRP A 441 -20.76 -9.95 -4.64
N PRO A 442 -20.77 -10.01 -5.97
CA PRO A 442 -21.94 -10.49 -6.67
C PRO A 442 -22.16 -11.97 -6.32
N ASP A 443 -23.35 -12.28 -5.86
CA ASP A 443 -23.98 -13.60 -5.93
C ASP A 443 -23.30 -14.76 -5.19
N VAL A 444 -23.09 -14.64 -3.90
CA VAL A 444 -22.99 -15.83 -3.06
C VAL A 444 -24.39 -16.14 -2.51
N LEU A 445 -25.26 -16.64 -3.37
CA LEU A 445 -26.43 -17.36 -2.90
C LEU A 445 -25.96 -18.74 -2.38
N PRO A 446 -26.47 -19.20 -1.21
CA PRO A 446 -26.29 -20.56 -0.82
C PRO A 446 -26.86 -21.46 -1.93
N PRO A 447 -26.22 -22.60 -2.25
CA PRO A 447 -26.88 -23.58 -3.08
C PRO A 447 -28.18 -23.97 -2.38
N GLY A 448 -29.31 -23.82 -3.11
CA GLY A 448 -30.61 -24.25 -2.68
C GLY A 448 -30.68 -25.77 -2.51
#